data_26e94b677850b9074f84bedd20cbeb10
#
_entry.id   26e94b677850b9074f84bedd20cbeb10
#
_cell.length_a   1.000
_cell.length_b   1.000
_cell.length_c   1.000
_cell.angle_alpha   90.00
_cell.angle_beta   90.00
_cell.angle_gamma   90.00
#
_symmetry.space_group_name_H-M   'P 1'
#
loop_
_entity.id
_entity.type
_entity.pdbx_description
1 polymer ?
#
loop_
_entity_poly.entity_id
_entity_poly.type
_entity_poly.pdbx_seq_one_letter_code
_entity_poly.pdbx_strand_id
1 'polypeptide(L)'
;MSGARAAARVLVVLALASGAQAQSTLPSAATRAVHVELLTERIAKLHAQAGQGILGGRSRRELSQSLHELDSAIASLMPPASDRELRESWALLAILGAGYRDWAQKPPTRESAKRLRARAEELAWVAAKLARGEPDRSRGTARGSAVRAATAAVLAQRVAKARLWMRWDLGDAPLERELRESNEGLHRLLATLHEAPVQPDEASEAIRDAEVQLKFMDDAQRELDARRSSPRATEFVAKASDHIAESMERAAAAYDAVR
;
A
#
# COMPACT_ATOMS: atom_id res chain seq x y z
N MET A 1 -46.86 13.70 70.16
CA MET A 1 -45.53 13.15 69.97
C MET A 1 -45.38 12.89 68.48
N SER A 2 -44.70 13.81 67.78
CA SER A 2 -44.72 13.96 66.33
C SER A 2 -43.43 13.44 65.79
N GLY A 3 -43.45 12.43 64.90
CA GLY A 3 -42.29 11.87 64.23
C GLY A 3 -42.22 12.33 62.77
N ALA A 4 -41.31 13.25 62.49
CA ALA A 4 -41.06 13.77 61.17
C ALA A 4 -40.29 12.73 60.34
N ARG A 5 -40.86 12.32 59.23
CA ARG A 5 -40.20 11.51 58.20
C ARG A 5 -39.48 12.45 57.19
N ALA A 6 -38.16 12.48 57.20
CA ALA A 6 -37.34 13.13 56.20
C ALA A 6 -37.23 12.23 54.96
N ALA A 7 -37.78 12.68 53.86
CA ALA A 7 -37.65 12.00 52.57
C ALA A 7 -36.37 12.55 51.87
N ALA A 8 -35.33 11.72 51.78
CA ALA A 8 -34.15 11.99 50.99
C ALA A 8 -34.44 11.73 49.50
N ARG A 9 -34.47 12.81 48.70
CA ARG A 9 -34.51 12.73 47.23
C ARG A 9 -33.09 12.47 46.72
N VAL A 10 -32.84 11.27 46.25
CA VAL A 10 -31.63 10.93 45.51
C VAL A 10 -31.82 11.41 44.10
N LEU A 11 -31.07 12.43 43.70
CA LEU A 11 -30.98 12.93 42.34
C LEU A 11 -29.97 12.04 41.57
N VAL A 12 -30.47 11.09 40.76
CA VAL A 12 -29.62 10.34 39.84
C VAL A 12 -29.34 11.22 38.65
N VAL A 13 -28.14 11.79 38.58
CA VAL A 13 -27.62 12.47 37.42
C VAL A 13 -27.15 11.39 36.46
N LEU A 14 -27.97 11.07 35.45
CA LEU A 14 -27.57 10.28 34.30
C LEU A 14 -26.61 11.15 33.42
N ALA A 15 -25.31 11.00 33.62
CA ALA A 15 -24.31 11.49 32.69
C ALA A 15 -24.43 10.66 31.40
N LEU A 16 -25.13 11.21 30.41
CA LEU A 16 -25.06 10.74 29.02
C LEU A 16 -23.63 10.98 28.55
N ALA A 17 -22.76 10.02 28.74
CA ALA A 17 -21.49 9.95 28.03
C ALA A 17 -21.82 9.75 26.55
N SER A 18 -21.90 10.87 25.80
CA SER A 18 -21.89 10.86 24.35
C SER A 18 -20.52 10.32 23.92
N GLY A 19 -20.42 8.99 23.87
CA GLY A 19 -19.33 8.33 23.19
C GLY A 19 -19.42 8.74 21.71
N ALA A 20 -18.65 9.75 21.31
CA ALA A 20 -18.33 9.95 19.92
C ALA A 20 -17.61 8.68 19.46
N GLN A 21 -18.39 7.70 18.98
CA GLN A 21 -17.83 6.60 18.21
C GLN A 21 -17.14 7.26 17.03
N ALA A 22 -15.80 7.26 17.06
CA ALA A 22 -15.00 7.52 15.90
C ALA A 22 -15.44 6.46 14.86
N GLN A 23 -16.38 6.84 14.00
CA GLN A 23 -16.70 6.05 12.83
C GLN A 23 -15.41 6.02 12.01
N SER A 24 -14.70 4.90 12.06
CA SER A 24 -13.58 4.65 11.17
C SER A 24 -14.15 4.73 9.77
N THR A 25 -13.92 5.87 9.13
CA THR A 25 -14.30 6.06 7.72
C THR A 25 -13.46 5.09 6.91
N LEU A 26 -14.13 4.11 6.31
CA LEU A 26 -13.43 3.19 5.38
C LEU A 26 -12.71 4.02 4.30
N PRO A 27 -11.48 3.65 3.93
CA PRO A 27 -10.78 4.30 2.84
C PRO A 27 -11.63 4.36 1.57
N SER A 28 -11.41 5.36 0.73
CA SER A 28 -12.13 5.48 -0.54
C SER A 28 -11.95 4.24 -1.42
N ALA A 29 -12.88 3.94 -2.32
CA ALA A 29 -12.73 2.81 -3.23
C ALA A 29 -11.45 2.94 -4.09
N ALA A 30 -11.08 4.16 -4.45
CA ALA A 30 -9.84 4.45 -5.15
C ALA A 30 -8.61 4.10 -4.29
N THR A 31 -8.56 4.51 -3.01
CA THR A 31 -7.47 4.16 -2.10
C THR A 31 -7.39 2.65 -1.89
N ARG A 32 -8.53 1.97 -1.72
CA ARG A 32 -8.56 0.49 -1.58
C ARG A 32 -8.08 -0.23 -2.84
N ALA A 33 -8.39 0.28 -4.04
CA ALA A 33 -7.91 -0.31 -5.29
C ALA A 33 -6.39 -0.14 -5.44
N VAL A 34 -5.84 1.03 -5.07
CA VAL A 34 -4.38 1.24 -5.03
C VAL A 34 -3.71 0.34 -3.98
N HIS A 35 -4.39 0.04 -2.87
CA HIS A 35 -3.88 -0.90 -1.88
C HIS A 35 -3.75 -2.33 -2.42
N VAL A 36 -4.67 -2.79 -3.29
CA VAL A 36 -4.50 -4.06 -4.01
C VAL A 36 -3.24 -4.05 -4.89
N GLU A 37 -2.99 -2.94 -5.60
CA GLU A 37 -1.77 -2.78 -6.39
C GLU A 37 -0.51 -2.81 -5.51
N LEU A 38 -0.52 -2.11 -4.36
CA LEU A 38 0.56 -2.13 -3.37
C LEU A 38 0.89 -3.55 -2.91
N LEU A 39 -0.11 -4.33 -2.54
CA LEU A 39 0.07 -5.71 -2.09
C LEU A 39 0.61 -6.60 -3.21
N THR A 40 0.18 -6.39 -4.45
CA THR A 40 0.71 -7.08 -5.62
C THR A 40 2.22 -6.84 -5.78
N GLU A 41 2.67 -5.59 -5.71
CA GLU A 41 4.09 -5.24 -5.83
C GLU A 41 4.90 -5.77 -4.62
N ARG A 42 4.36 -5.66 -3.40
CA ARG A 42 4.97 -6.18 -2.17
C ARG A 42 5.17 -7.69 -2.23
N ILE A 43 4.16 -8.44 -2.66
CA ILE A 43 4.22 -9.91 -2.82
C ILE A 43 5.30 -10.30 -3.84
N ALA A 44 5.36 -9.65 -4.99
CA ALA A 44 6.36 -9.91 -6.02
C ALA A 44 7.79 -9.63 -5.51
N LYS A 45 7.97 -8.53 -4.74
CA LYS A 45 9.22 -8.20 -4.06
C LYS A 45 9.61 -9.27 -3.04
N LEU A 46 8.69 -9.66 -2.14
CA LEU A 46 8.93 -10.65 -1.09
C LEU A 46 9.24 -12.04 -1.66
N HIS A 47 8.59 -12.43 -2.74
CA HIS A 47 8.89 -13.65 -3.47
C HIS A 47 10.33 -13.64 -4.02
N ALA A 48 10.76 -12.52 -4.60
CA ALA A 48 12.14 -12.37 -5.08
C ALA A 48 13.17 -12.37 -3.93
N GLN A 49 12.86 -11.73 -2.79
CA GLN A 49 13.70 -11.79 -1.58
C GLN A 49 13.86 -13.22 -1.07
N ALA A 50 12.74 -13.95 -0.95
CA ALA A 50 12.74 -15.32 -0.47
C ALA A 50 13.57 -16.26 -1.37
N GLY A 51 13.49 -16.08 -2.70
CA GLY A 51 14.26 -16.87 -3.67
C GLY A 51 15.75 -16.57 -3.69
N GLN A 52 16.13 -15.36 -3.29
CA GLN A 52 17.54 -14.94 -3.22
C GLN A 52 18.13 -15.06 -1.79
N GLY A 53 17.35 -15.55 -0.82
CA GLY A 53 17.78 -15.64 0.57
C GLY A 53 17.93 -14.28 1.28
N ILE A 54 17.39 -13.20 0.71
CA ILE A 54 17.44 -11.85 1.27
C ILE A 54 16.40 -11.76 2.40
N LEU A 55 16.85 -11.37 3.60
CA LEU A 55 16.02 -11.32 4.81
C LEU A 55 15.36 -12.68 5.19
N GLY A 56 15.73 -13.76 4.58
CA GLY A 56 15.50 -15.15 4.95
C GLY A 56 14.07 -15.49 5.42
N GLY A 57 13.93 -15.93 6.67
CA GLY A 57 12.65 -16.34 7.24
C GLY A 57 11.64 -15.20 7.40
N ARG A 58 12.11 -13.94 7.49
CA ARG A 58 11.23 -12.75 7.55
C ARG A 58 10.45 -12.60 6.26
N SER A 59 11.13 -12.63 5.10
CA SER A 59 10.48 -12.49 3.78
C SER A 59 9.39 -13.52 3.54
N ARG A 60 9.59 -14.77 4.00
CA ARG A 60 8.58 -15.83 3.84
C ARG A 60 7.34 -15.59 4.72
N ARG A 61 7.53 -15.13 5.96
CA ARG A 61 6.39 -14.82 6.84
C ARG A 61 5.58 -13.64 6.30
N GLU A 62 6.27 -12.58 5.89
CA GLU A 62 5.63 -11.39 5.31
C GLU A 62 4.93 -11.71 3.98
N LEU A 63 5.50 -12.60 3.14
CA LEU A 63 4.86 -13.08 1.93
C LEU A 63 3.52 -13.78 2.25
N SER A 64 3.51 -14.69 3.23
CA SER A 64 2.28 -15.38 3.64
C SER A 64 1.23 -14.41 4.16
N GLN A 65 1.63 -13.43 4.96
CA GLN A 65 0.74 -12.40 5.49
C GLN A 65 0.18 -11.52 4.37
N SER A 66 1.02 -11.02 3.47
CA SER A 66 0.59 -10.17 2.34
C SER A 66 -0.37 -10.88 1.39
N LEU A 67 -0.28 -12.21 1.24
CA LEU A 67 -1.23 -12.99 0.46
C LEU A 67 -2.63 -13.01 1.11
N HIS A 68 -2.72 -13.10 2.43
CA HIS A 68 -4.00 -13.02 3.15
C HIS A 68 -4.58 -11.60 3.10
N GLU A 69 -3.72 -10.59 3.20
CA GLU A 69 -4.11 -9.19 3.07
C GLU A 69 -4.65 -8.90 1.66
N LEU A 70 -4.03 -9.45 0.61
CA LEU A 70 -4.50 -9.31 -0.77
C LEU A 70 -5.91 -9.88 -0.97
N ASP A 71 -6.20 -11.06 -0.42
CA ASP A 71 -7.54 -11.64 -0.48
C ASP A 71 -8.59 -10.74 0.19
N SER A 72 -8.25 -10.22 1.36
CA SER A 72 -9.11 -9.30 2.11
C SER A 72 -9.30 -7.97 1.38
N ALA A 73 -8.23 -7.43 0.78
CA ALA A 73 -8.28 -6.19 0.01
C ALA A 73 -9.16 -6.34 -1.23
N ILE A 74 -9.03 -7.43 -2.00
CA ILE A 74 -9.89 -7.73 -3.15
C ILE A 74 -11.35 -7.87 -2.73
N ALA A 75 -11.63 -8.58 -1.64
CA ALA A 75 -12.99 -8.74 -1.12
C ALA A 75 -13.61 -7.39 -0.73
N SER A 76 -12.82 -6.48 -0.16
CA SER A 76 -13.28 -5.14 0.23
C SER A 76 -13.71 -4.23 -0.93
N LEU A 77 -13.29 -4.55 -2.15
CA LEU A 77 -13.62 -3.82 -3.37
C LEU A 77 -14.92 -4.29 -4.03
N MET A 78 -15.62 -5.28 -3.46
CA MET A 78 -16.87 -5.75 -4.04
C MET A 78 -17.89 -4.61 -4.17
N PRO A 79 -18.32 -4.27 -5.39
CA PRO A 79 -19.22 -3.15 -5.62
C PRO A 79 -20.67 -3.50 -5.28
N PRO A 80 -21.56 -2.48 -5.14
CA PRO A 80 -22.98 -2.69 -5.00
C PRO A 80 -23.59 -3.53 -6.12
N ALA A 81 -24.64 -4.28 -5.82
CA ALA A 81 -25.30 -5.16 -6.80
C ALA A 81 -25.85 -4.44 -8.04
N SER A 82 -26.13 -3.13 -7.92
CA SER A 82 -26.68 -2.30 -9.00
C SER A 82 -25.68 -1.95 -10.10
N ASP A 83 -24.35 -2.01 -9.82
CA ASP A 83 -23.32 -1.67 -10.81
C ASP A 83 -22.77 -2.92 -11.50
N ARG A 84 -23.28 -3.21 -12.67
CA ARG A 84 -22.92 -4.43 -13.43
C ARG A 84 -21.48 -4.37 -13.94
N GLU A 85 -21.04 -3.23 -14.48
CA GLU A 85 -19.70 -3.12 -15.10
C GLU A 85 -18.59 -3.22 -14.04
N LEU A 86 -18.77 -2.55 -12.90
CA LEU A 86 -17.83 -2.66 -11.78
C LEU A 86 -17.81 -4.09 -11.20
N ARG A 87 -18.95 -4.78 -11.15
CA ARG A 87 -18.99 -6.18 -10.69
C ARG A 87 -18.25 -7.13 -11.62
N GLU A 88 -18.37 -6.94 -12.93
CA GLU A 88 -17.64 -7.74 -13.92
C GLU A 88 -16.12 -7.49 -13.77
N SER A 89 -15.71 -6.23 -13.59
CA SER A 89 -14.31 -5.87 -13.35
C SER A 89 -13.79 -6.43 -12.02
N TRP A 90 -14.61 -6.40 -10.97
CA TRP A 90 -14.25 -7.00 -9.68
C TRP A 90 -14.16 -8.53 -9.76
N ALA A 91 -15.08 -9.20 -10.46
CA ALA A 91 -15.02 -10.63 -10.66
C ALA A 91 -13.74 -11.05 -11.39
N LEU A 92 -13.33 -10.29 -12.40
CA LEU A 92 -12.05 -10.47 -13.09
C LEU A 92 -10.88 -10.28 -12.12
N LEU A 93 -10.89 -9.23 -11.29
CA LEU A 93 -9.86 -9.00 -10.28
C LEU A 93 -9.74 -10.18 -9.32
N ALA A 94 -10.85 -10.74 -8.86
CA ALA A 94 -10.88 -11.90 -7.96
C ALA A 94 -10.26 -13.15 -8.61
N ILE A 95 -10.58 -13.42 -9.90
CA ILE A 95 -10.01 -14.54 -10.65
C ILE A 95 -8.51 -14.36 -10.83
N LEU A 96 -8.06 -13.17 -11.24
CA LEU A 96 -6.64 -12.86 -11.41
C LEU A 96 -5.89 -12.93 -10.07
N GLY A 97 -6.49 -12.46 -8.98
CA GLY A 97 -5.93 -12.52 -7.63
C GLY A 97 -5.70 -13.96 -7.17
N ALA A 98 -6.66 -14.86 -7.41
CA ALA A 98 -6.52 -16.28 -7.12
C ALA A 98 -5.34 -16.89 -7.90
N GLY A 99 -5.27 -16.65 -9.21
CA GLY A 99 -4.18 -17.13 -10.07
C GLY A 99 -2.81 -16.54 -9.68
N TYR A 100 -2.78 -15.28 -9.24
CA TYR A 100 -1.57 -14.62 -8.74
C TYR A 100 -1.08 -15.28 -7.45
N ARG A 101 -1.98 -15.52 -6.48
CA ARG A 101 -1.68 -16.23 -5.23
C ARG A 101 -1.10 -17.62 -5.49
N ASP A 102 -1.71 -18.40 -6.38
CA ASP A 102 -1.25 -19.74 -6.72
C ASP A 102 0.21 -19.75 -7.21
N TRP A 103 0.62 -18.73 -7.96
CA TRP A 103 2.00 -18.57 -8.39
C TRP A 103 2.92 -18.06 -7.28
N ALA A 104 2.47 -17.16 -6.41
CA ALA A 104 3.24 -16.63 -5.31
C ALA A 104 3.52 -17.67 -4.20
N GLN A 105 2.67 -18.69 -4.08
CA GLN A 105 2.85 -19.81 -3.14
C GLN A 105 3.82 -20.88 -3.66
N LYS A 106 4.15 -20.89 -4.95
CA LYS A 106 5.14 -21.81 -5.49
C LYS A 106 6.55 -21.50 -4.96
N PRO A 107 7.44 -22.50 -4.92
CA PRO A 107 8.84 -22.25 -4.55
C PRO A 107 9.42 -21.08 -5.34
N PRO A 108 10.07 -20.11 -4.69
CA PRO A 108 10.61 -18.94 -5.35
C PRO A 108 11.84 -19.32 -6.19
N THR A 109 11.62 -19.40 -7.51
CA THR A 109 12.60 -19.65 -8.55
C THR A 109 12.55 -18.54 -9.58
N ARG A 110 13.56 -18.44 -10.46
CA ARG A 110 13.52 -17.49 -11.58
C ARG A 110 12.32 -17.72 -12.50
N GLU A 111 11.93 -18.97 -12.73
CA GLU A 111 10.77 -19.30 -13.56
C GLU A 111 9.47 -18.88 -12.89
N SER A 112 9.26 -19.19 -11.59
CA SER A 112 8.07 -18.74 -10.88
C SER A 112 7.99 -17.22 -10.78
N ALA A 113 9.13 -16.53 -10.63
CA ALA A 113 9.19 -15.07 -10.65
C ALA A 113 8.76 -14.45 -11.99
N LYS A 114 9.17 -15.03 -13.12
CA LYS A 114 8.71 -14.60 -14.45
C LYS A 114 7.21 -14.74 -14.62
N ARG A 115 6.66 -15.87 -14.19
CA ARG A 115 5.20 -16.10 -14.23
C ARG A 115 4.45 -15.16 -13.30
N LEU A 116 5.00 -14.92 -12.12
CA LEU A 116 4.42 -13.99 -11.16
C LEU A 116 4.41 -12.55 -11.71
N ARG A 117 5.48 -12.12 -12.42
CA ARG A 117 5.53 -10.82 -13.09
C ARG A 117 4.37 -10.63 -14.06
N ALA A 118 4.17 -11.56 -14.98
CA ALA A 118 3.09 -11.46 -15.97
C ALA A 118 1.71 -11.34 -15.28
N ARG A 119 1.47 -12.12 -14.21
CA ARG A 119 0.24 -12.06 -13.45
C ARG A 119 0.09 -10.79 -12.62
N ALA A 120 1.20 -10.26 -12.10
CA ALA A 120 1.20 -8.99 -11.37
C ALA A 120 0.78 -7.82 -12.27
N GLU A 121 1.28 -7.78 -13.51
CA GLU A 121 0.91 -6.76 -14.50
C GLU A 121 -0.59 -6.78 -14.83
N GLU A 122 -1.16 -7.98 -15.04
CA GLU A 122 -2.60 -8.17 -15.30
C GLU A 122 -3.45 -7.69 -14.09
N LEU A 123 -3.06 -8.09 -12.88
CA LEU A 123 -3.78 -7.75 -11.65
C LEU A 123 -3.74 -6.25 -11.36
N ALA A 124 -2.56 -5.64 -11.46
CA ALA A 124 -2.36 -4.21 -11.27
C ALA A 124 -3.18 -3.38 -12.28
N TRP A 125 -3.26 -3.83 -13.54
CA TRP A 125 -4.06 -3.14 -14.56
C TRP A 125 -5.56 -3.12 -14.23
N VAL A 126 -6.12 -4.26 -13.77
CA VAL A 126 -7.54 -4.31 -13.37
C VAL A 126 -7.80 -3.51 -12.10
N ALA A 127 -6.91 -3.58 -11.10
CA ALA A 127 -7.02 -2.78 -9.90
C ALA A 127 -7.00 -1.26 -10.22
N ALA A 128 -6.08 -0.82 -11.07
CA ALA A 128 -6.01 0.57 -11.54
C ALA A 128 -7.28 0.99 -12.33
N LYS A 129 -7.92 0.08 -13.07
CA LYS A 129 -9.20 0.37 -13.75
C LYS A 129 -10.31 0.63 -12.74
N LEU A 130 -10.41 -0.19 -11.69
CA LEU A 130 -11.39 0.01 -10.61
C LEU A 130 -11.16 1.32 -9.85
N ALA A 131 -9.89 1.69 -9.60
CA ALA A 131 -9.54 2.96 -8.98
C ALA A 131 -10.03 4.19 -9.79
N ARG A 132 -10.00 4.11 -11.13
CA ARG A 132 -10.44 5.18 -12.03
C ARG A 132 -11.95 5.26 -12.22
N GLY A 133 -12.70 4.25 -11.84
CA GLY A 133 -14.16 4.20 -11.95
C GLY A 133 -14.87 5.21 -11.02
N GLU A 134 -14.19 5.74 -10.01
CA GLU A 134 -14.69 6.89 -9.24
C GLU A 134 -14.37 8.21 -9.98
N PRO A 135 -15.35 9.10 -10.20
CA PRO A 135 -15.10 10.36 -10.89
C PRO A 135 -14.02 11.17 -10.16
N ASP A 136 -13.00 11.57 -10.92
CA ASP A 136 -11.81 12.34 -10.46
C ASP A 136 -12.21 13.79 -10.04
N ARG A 137 -13.20 13.92 -9.15
CA ARG A 137 -13.60 15.19 -8.53
C ARG A 137 -12.67 15.63 -7.41
N SER A 138 -11.61 14.86 -7.17
CA SER A 138 -10.79 14.97 -5.97
C SER A 138 -9.41 15.61 -6.18
N ARG A 139 -9.11 16.15 -7.39
CA ARG A 139 -7.87 16.91 -7.59
C ARG A 139 -7.82 18.12 -6.67
N GLY A 140 -6.84 18.13 -5.76
CA GLY A 140 -6.66 19.20 -4.77
C GLY A 140 -7.40 19.01 -3.44
N THR A 141 -8.17 17.92 -3.28
CA THR A 141 -8.83 17.55 -2.01
C THR A 141 -7.97 16.59 -1.19
N ALA A 142 -8.30 16.43 0.11
CA ALA A 142 -7.67 15.44 0.98
C ALA A 142 -7.73 14.02 0.35
N ARG A 143 -8.88 13.64 -0.24
CA ARG A 143 -9.03 12.35 -0.94
C ARG A 143 -8.03 12.17 -2.09
N GLY A 144 -7.77 13.21 -2.88
CA GLY A 144 -6.75 13.17 -3.94
C GLY A 144 -5.34 12.99 -3.37
N SER A 145 -5.06 13.56 -2.18
CA SER A 145 -3.79 13.35 -1.47
C SER A 145 -3.69 11.93 -0.90
N ALA A 146 -4.78 11.34 -0.40
CA ALA A 146 -4.82 9.94 0.03
C ALA A 146 -4.42 8.98 -1.11
N VAL A 147 -5.02 9.14 -2.29
CA VAL A 147 -4.68 8.33 -3.48
C VAL A 147 -3.22 8.52 -3.90
N ARG A 148 -2.70 9.77 -3.87
CA ARG A 148 -1.29 10.05 -4.18
C ARG A 148 -0.35 9.39 -3.18
N ALA A 149 -0.65 9.45 -1.88
CA ALA A 149 0.14 8.79 -0.85
C ALA A 149 0.13 7.26 -1.04
N ALA A 150 -1.04 6.65 -1.23
CA ALA A 150 -1.13 5.23 -1.54
C ALA A 150 -0.34 4.85 -2.81
N THR A 151 -0.37 5.68 -3.86
CA THR A 151 0.42 5.46 -5.09
C THR A 151 1.92 5.57 -4.83
N ALA A 152 2.37 6.49 -3.96
CA ALA A 152 3.78 6.57 -3.58
C ALA A 152 4.26 5.28 -2.89
N ALA A 153 3.42 4.67 -2.04
CA ALA A 153 3.71 3.35 -1.45
C ALA A 153 3.90 2.26 -2.51
N VAL A 154 3.03 2.23 -3.54
CA VAL A 154 3.16 1.31 -4.68
C VAL A 154 4.50 1.50 -5.37
N LEU A 155 4.87 2.74 -5.70
CA LEU A 155 6.10 3.04 -6.42
C LEU A 155 7.35 2.65 -5.63
N ALA A 156 7.36 2.84 -4.30
CA ALA A 156 8.45 2.39 -3.46
C ALA A 156 8.66 0.87 -3.52
N GLN A 157 7.57 0.08 -3.44
CA GLN A 157 7.66 -1.37 -3.57
C GLN A 157 8.10 -1.80 -4.98
N ARG A 158 7.64 -1.09 -6.01
CA ARG A 158 8.00 -1.36 -7.41
C ARG A 158 9.49 -1.13 -7.69
N VAL A 159 10.07 -0.05 -7.14
CA VAL A 159 11.51 0.21 -7.20
C VAL A 159 12.30 -0.95 -6.59
N ALA A 160 11.94 -1.39 -5.39
CA ALA A 160 12.63 -2.47 -4.73
C ALA A 160 12.46 -3.82 -5.46
N LYS A 161 11.25 -4.13 -5.94
CA LYS A 161 10.97 -5.30 -6.78
C LYS A 161 11.86 -5.32 -8.00
N ALA A 162 11.94 -4.22 -8.75
CA ALA A 162 12.72 -4.13 -9.97
C ALA A 162 14.22 -4.36 -9.69
N ARG A 163 14.80 -3.74 -8.65
CA ARG A 163 16.20 -3.97 -8.24
C ARG A 163 16.47 -5.43 -7.87
N LEU A 164 15.56 -6.08 -7.15
CA LEU A 164 15.69 -7.49 -6.80
C LEU A 164 15.63 -8.40 -8.02
N TRP A 165 14.76 -8.13 -8.97
CA TRP A 165 14.66 -8.90 -10.21
C TRP A 165 15.87 -8.71 -11.11
N MET A 166 16.40 -7.49 -11.25
CA MET A 166 17.63 -7.22 -11.98
C MET A 166 18.81 -8.00 -11.37
N ARG A 167 18.91 -8.02 -10.03
CA ARG A 167 19.92 -8.82 -9.33
C ARG A 167 19.74 -10.32 -9.56
N TRP A 168 18.55 -10.78 -9.82
CA TRP A 168 18.22 -12.19 -10.10
C TRP A 168 18.38 -12.58 -11.57
N ASP A 169 19.03 -11.73 -12.36
CA ASP A 169 19.21 -11.85 -13.82
C ASP A 169 17.88 -11.95 -14.60
N LEU A 170 16.85 -11.25 -14.10
CA LEU A 170 15.56 -11.10 -14.77
C LEU A 170 15.41 -9.71 -15.38
N GLY A 171 16.50 -8.94 -15.45
CA GLY A 171 16.52 -7.60 -16.03
C GLY A 171 16.26 -7.63 -17.53
N ASP A 172 15.39 -6.74 -17.99
CA ASP A 172 15.12 -6.44 -19.40
C ASP A 172 14.84 -4.94 -19.57
N ALA A 173 14.81 -4.45 -20.80
CA ALA A 173 14.56 -3.03 -21.06
C ALA A 173 13.22 -2.51 -20.53
N PRO A 174 12.09 -3.27 -20.54
CA PRO A 174 10.87 -2.89 -19.84
C PRO A 174 11.05 -2.70 -18.32
N LEU A 175 11.76 -3.62 -17.64
CA LEU A 175 11.99 -3.52 -16.21
C LEU A 175 12.90 -2.33 -15.84
N GLU A 176 13.91 -2.05 -16.64
CA GLU A 176 14.76 -0.87 -16.45
C GLU A 176 13.98 0.44 -16.62
N ARG A 177 13.04 0.47 -17.55
CA ARG A 177 12.14 1.60 -17.73
C ARG A 177 11.19 1.74 -16.53
N GLU A 178 10.57 0.64 -16.11
CA GLU A 178 9.71 0.59 -14.93
C GLU A 178 10.43 1.13 -13.69
N LEU A 179 11.70 0.73 -13.49
CA LEU A 179 12.52 1.20 -12.39
C LEU A 179 12.70 2.72 -12.43
N ARG A 180 13.10 3.27 -13.59
CA ARG A 180 13.31 4.73 -13.74
C ARG A 180 12.01 5.50 -13.50
N GLU A 181 10.94 5.11 -14.20
CA GLU A 181 9.63 5.78 -14.09
C GLU A 181 9.07 5.73 -12.67
N SER A 182 9.25 4.59 -11.98
CA SER A 182 8.79 4.43 -10.59
C SER A 182 9.61 5.29 -9.64
N ASN A 183 10.93 5.35 -9.81
CA ASN A 183 11.79 6.19 -8.98
C ASN A 183 11.48 7.68 -9.16
N GLU A 184 11.40 8.15 -10.40
CA GLU A 184 11.01 9.54 -10.71
C GLU A 184 9.60 9.88 -10.23
N GLY A 185 8.66 8.94 -10.39
CA GLY A 185 7.28 9.08 -9.92
C GLY A 185 7.19 9.22 -8.40
N LEU A 186 7.97 8.41 -7.66
CA LEU A 186 8.03 8.46 -6.20
C LEU A 186 8.52 9.83 -5.71
N HIS A 187 9.62 10.34 -6.28
CA HIS A 187 10.14 11.68 -5.96
C HIS A 187 9.10 12.78 -6.24
N ARG A 188 8.45 12.75 -7.42
CA ARG A 188 7.42 13.73 -7.77
C ARG A 188 6.21 13.69 -6.83
N LEU A 189 5.76 12.49 -6.45
CA LEU A 189 4.61 12.36 -5.56
C LEU A 189 4.91 12.86 -4.15
N LEU A 190 6.07 12.55 -3.58
CA LEU A 190 6.46 13.06 -2.27
C LEU A 190 6.56 14.59 -2.27
N ALA A 191 7.18 15.18 -3.29
CA ALA A 191 7.22 16.64 -3.43
C ALA A 191 5.81 17.25 -3.52
N THR A 192 4.91 16.64 -4.32
CA THR A 192 3.51 17.10 -4.46
C THR A 192 2.73 16.96 -3.15
N LEU A 193 2.98 15.90 -2.38
CA LEU A 193 2.35 15.69 -1.08
C LEU A 193 2.85 16.69 -0.04
N HIS A 194 4.13 17.03 -0.08
CA HIS A 194 4.72 18.04 0.79
C HIS A 194 4.10 19.43 0.59
N GLU A 195 3.69 19.75 -0.63
CA GLU A 195 3.05 21.02 -1.03
C GLU A 195 1.52 20.98 -0.97
N ALA A 196 0.91 19.88 -0.48
CA ALA A 196 -0.54 19.73 -0.47
C ALA A 196 -1.22 20.82 0.40
N PRO A 197 -2.31 21.44 -0.08
CA PRO A 197 -2.97 22.55 0.62
C PRO A 197 -3.66 22.14 1.93
N VAL A 198 -3.99 20.85 2.06
CA VAL A 198 -4.56 20.26 3.28
C VAL A 198 -3.58 19.18 3.74
N GLN A 199 -2.96 19.42 4.90
CA GLN A 199 -1.99 18.50 5.48
C GLN A 199 -2.36 18.22 6.94
N PRO A 200 -3.00 17.07 7.23
CA PRO A 200 -3.11 16.60 8.61
C PRO A 200 -1.71 16.42 9.23
N ASP A 201 -1.56 16.71 10.51
CA ASP A 201 -0.26 16.61 11.20
C ASP A 201 0.37 15.22 11.05
N GLU A 202 -0.45 14.17 11.18
CA GLU A 202 -0.02 12.78 11.02
C GLU A 202 0.47 12.49 9.58
N ALA A 203 -0.19 13.06 8.56
CA ALA A 203 0.25 12.93 7.17
C ALA A 203 1.58 13.66 6.95
N SER A 204 1.72 14.86 7.51
CA SER A 204 2.96 15.65 7.41
C SER A 204 4.16 14.94 8.07
N GLU A 205 3.95 14.29 9.21
CA GLU A 205 4.98 13.49 9.87
C GLU A 205 5.35 12.27 9.02
N ALA A 206 4.35 11.53 8.53
CA ALA A 206 4.56 10.35 7.71
C ALA A 206 5.28 10.67 6.39
N ILE A 207 4.99 11.83 5.76
CA ILE A 207 5.68 12.28 4.55
C ILE A 207 7.16 12.56 4.85
N ARG A 208 7.46 13.26 5.96
CA ARG A 208 8.86 13.50 6.37
C ARG A 208 9.63 12.21 6.63
N ASP A 209 9.00 11.22 7.28
CA ASP A 209 9.59 9.89 7.49
C ASP A 209 9.94 9.23 6.17
N ALA A 210 9.01 9.26 5.20
CA ALA A 210 9.22 8.69 3.88
C ALA A 210 10.35 9.40 3.11
N GLU A 211 10.46 10.74 3.20
CA GLU A 211 11.54 11.51 2.57
C GLU A 211 12.92 11.14 3.12
N VAL A 212 13.02 10.88 4.43
CA VAL A 212 14.26 10.39 5.04
C VAL A 212 14.62 9.01 4.50
N GLN A 213 13.65 8.10 4.43
CA GLN A 213 13.89 6.75 3.90
C GLN A 213 14.21 6.76 2.40
N LEU A 214 13.62 7.70 1.64
CA LEU A 214 13.93 7.85 0.21
C LEU A 214 15.40 8.22 -0.01
N LYS A 215 15.98 9.09 0.80
CA LYS A 215 17.41 9.43 0.72
C LYS A 215 18.29 8.19 0.92
N PHE A 216 17.96 7.36 1.92
CA PHE A 216 18.69 6.09 2.13
C PHE A 216 18.51 5.10 0.97
N MET A 217 17.31 5.05 0.39
CA MET A 217 17.05 4.22 -0.78
C MET A 217 17.85 4.68 -2.01
N ASP A 218 17.95 6.00 -2.24
CA ASP A 218 18.73 6.58 -3.34
C ASP A 218 20.23 6.30 -3.19
N ASP A 219 20.76 6.42 -1.96
CA ASP A 219 22.16 6.08 -1.68
C ASP A 219 22.45 4.62 -1.98
N ALA A 220 21.58 3.72 -1.54
CA ALA A 220 21.70 2.30 -1.81
C ALA A 220 21.54 1.97 -3.32
N GLN A 221 20.67 2.67 -4.03
CA GLN A 221 20.53 2.52 -5.48
C GLN A 221 21.78 2.96 -6.21
N ARG A 222 22.41 4.09 -5.84
CA ARG A 222 23.68 4.54 -6.42
C ARG A 222 24.80 3.51 -6.19
N GLU A 223 24.86 2.87 -5.04
CA GLU A 223 25.80 1.78 -4.77
C GLU A 223 25.54 0.58 -5.70
N LEU A 224 24.26 0.23 -5.92
CA LEU A 224 23.90 -0.87 -6.83
C LEU A 224 24.22 -0.55 -8.30
N ASP A 225 24.10 0.71 -8.72
CA ASP A 225 24.48 1.15 -10.07
C ASP A 225 26.00 1.08 -10.27
N ALA A 226 26.78 1.42 -9.24
CA ALA A 226 28.24 1.33 -9.26
C ALA A 226 28.74 -0.13 -9.11
N ARG A 227 28.02 -0.95 -8.36
CA ARG A 227 28.42 -2.32 -8.01
C ARG A 227 27.20 -3.23 -8.05
N ARG A 228 26.93 -3.86 -9.19
CA ARG A 228 25.72 -4.70 -9.44
C ARG A 228 25.41 -5.78 -8.38
N SER A 229 26.35 -6.11 -7.49
CA SER A 229 26.23 -7.23 -6.54
C SER A 229 26.48 -6.85 -5.08
N SER A 230 25.97 -5.71 -4.60
CA SER A 230 26.02 -5.38 -3.17
C SER A 230 24.84 -6.00 -2.41
N PRO A 231 25.02 -7.08 -1.61
CA PRO A 231 23.96 -7.66 -0.79
C PRO A 231 23.39 -6.65 0.20
N ARG A 232 24.27 -5.84 0.80
CA ARG A 232 23.92 -4.82 1.77
C ARG A 232 23.05 -3.73 1.15
N ALA A 233 23.43 -3.18 0.00
CA ALA A 233 22.64 -2.17 -0.69
C ALA A 233 21.28 -2.73 -1.12
N THR A 234 21.21 -3.99 -1.55
CA THR A 234 19.94 -4.67 -1.89
C THR A 234 19.02 -4.77 -0.67
N GLU A 235 19.54 -5.14 0.51
CA GLU A 235 18.75 -5.14 1.75
C GLU A 235 18.28 -3.75 2.14
N PHE A 236 19.13 -2.73 1.97
CA PHE A 236 18.75 -1.35 2.26
C PHE A 236 17.62 -0.86 1.36
N VAL A 237 17.69 -1.10 0.05
CA VAL A 237 16.59 -0.76 -0.87
C VAL A 237 15.29 -1.47 -0.44
N ALA A 238 15.38 -2.75 -0.09
CA ALA A 238 14.22 -3.52 0.34
C ALA A 238 13.60 -2.97 1.63
N LYS A 239 14.41 -2.68 2.66
CA LYS A 239 13.94 -2.13 3.94
C LYS A 239 13.41 -0.70 3.80
N ALA A 240 14.12 0.16 3.08
CA ALA A 240 13.68 1.53 2.85
C ALA A 240 12.34 1.57 2.10
N SER A 241 12.13 0.69 1.11
CA SER A 241 10.84 0.60 0.42
C SER A 241 9.70 0.19 1.34
N ASP A 242 9.94 -0.67 2.34
CA ASP A 242 8.92 -1.05 3.33
C ASP A 242 8.57 0.14 4.23
N HIS A 243 9.57 0.85 4.75
CA HIS A 243 9.33 2.02 5.59
C HIS A 243 8.65 3.17 4.83
N ILE A 244 9.02 3.40 3.56
CA ILE A 244 8.32 4.39 2.72
C ILE A 244 6.86 3.97 2.53
N ALA A 245 6.61 2.70 2.23
CA ALA A 245 5.25 2.21 2.02
C ALA A 245 4.40 2.34 3.29
N GLU A 246 4.91 1.92 4.45
CA GLU A 246 4.24 2.05 5.75
C GLU A 246 3.93 3.51 6.09
N SER A 247 4.87 4.42 5.85
CA SER A 247 4.67 5.85 6.07
C SER A 247 3.61 6.41 5.12
N MET A 248 3.62 6.03 3.86
CA MET A 248 2.65 6.49 2.88
C MET A 248 1.26 5.90 3.09
N GLU A 249 1.13 4.68 3.60
CA GLU A 249 -0.15 4.12 4.04
C GLU A 249 -0.72 4.89 5.24
N ARG A 250 0.11 5.29 6.22
CA ARG A 250 -0.31 6.18 7.33
C ARG A 250 -0.77 7.54 6.80
N ALA A 251 -0.01 8.15 5.89
CA ALA A 251 -0.41 9.42 5.28
C ALA A 251 -1.75 9.29 4.52
N ALA A 252 -1.93 8.23 3.75
CA ALA A 252 -3.18 7.98 3.03
C ALA A 252 -4.37 7.86 3.98
N ALA A 253 -4.22 7.12 5.08
CA ALA A 253 -5.25 6.98 6.11
C ALA A 253 -5.58 8.32 6.78
N ALA A 254 -4.56 9.13 7.11
CA ALA A 254 -4.75 10.46 7.68
C ALA A 254 -5.51 11.41 6.73
N TYR A 255 -5.22 11.36 5.43
CA TYR A 255 -5.96 12.13 4.43
C TYR A 255 -7.39 11.63 4.23
N ASP A 256 -7.64 10.31 4.23
CA ASP A 256 -8.98 9.74 4.11
C ASP A 256 -9.86 10.05 5.35
N ALA A 257 -9.26 10.34 6.50
CA ALA A 257 -9.97 10.75 7.72
C ALA A 257 -10.45 12.23 7.71
N VAL A 258 -9.92 13.08 6.81
CA VAL A 258 -10.35 14.48 6.66
C VAL A 258 -11.72 14.52 5.99
N ARG A 259 -12.69 15.19 6.64
CA ARG A 259 -14.07 15.34 6.16
C ARG A 259 -14.29 16.63 5.35
#